data_3a5172659b23174df188a86dfcc7ce82
#
_entry.id   3a5172659b23174df188a86dfcc7ce82
#
_cell.length_a   1.000
_cell.length_b   1.000
_cell.length_c   1.000
_cell.angle_alpha   90.00
_cell.angle_beta   90.00
_cell.angle_gamma   90.00
#
_symmetry.space_group_name_H-M   'P 1'
#
loop_
_entity.id
_entity.type
_entity.pdbx_description
1 polymer ?
#
loop_
_entity_poly.entity_id
_entity_poly.type
_entity_poly.pdbx_seq_one_letter_code
_entity_poly.pdbx_strand_id
1 'polypeptide(L)'
;MGYHLITGATGLLGRYLIRDLSSAGVPLAVLVRPTRRMTVDQRIDMIMAFWDEHLGRELPRPVVLEGNINEENLGLNEEQLAWATENVDRIIHSAASLSFYSTSHECEPWRSNVGGVKKVLDFCKTA
;
A
#
# COMPACT_ATOMS: atom_id res chain seq x y z
N MET A 1 -11.50 15.28 -6.40
CA MET A 1 -10.22 14.95 -5.76
C MET A 1 -10.10 13.44 -5.69
N GLY A 2 -9.03 12.88 -6.22
CA GLY A 2 -8.83 11.44 -6.26
C GLY A 2 -8.21 10.85 -5.01
N TYR A 3 -8.16 9.52 -4.97
CA TYR A 3 -7.55 8.79 -3.88
C TYR A 3 -6.02 8.84 -3.96
N HIS A 4 -5.38 8.84 -2.80
CA HIS A 4 -3.94 8.65 -2.68
C HIS A 4 -3.70 7.19 -2.34
N LEU A 5 -2.95 6.48 -3.19
CA LEU A 5 -2.59 5.07 -2.96
C LEU A 5 -1.26 5.00 -2.22
N ILE A 6 -1.23 4.28 -1.10
CA ILE A 6 -0.02 4.08 -0.31
C ILE A 6 0.45 2.63 -0.49
N THR A 7 1.68 2.44 -0.93
CA THR A 7 2.36 1.15 -0.83
C THR A 7 3.18 1.13 0.46
N GLY A 8 3.37 -0.05 1.04
CA GLY A 8 4.05 -0.16 2.34
C GLY A 8 3.22 0.36 3.50
N ALA A 9 1.90 0.33 3.39
CA ALA A 9 0.97 0.88 4.36
C ALA A 9 1.07 0.23 5.75
N THR A 10 1.50 -1.02 5.82
CA THR A 10 1.65 -1.75 7.09
C THR A 10 3.03 -1.57 7.73
N GLY A 11 3.95 -0.91 7.04
CA GLY A 11 5.26 -0.57 7.59
C GLY A 11 5.22 0.61 8.55
N LEU A 12 6.37 0.94 9.13
CA LEU A 12 6.44 2.03 10.11
C LEU A 12 6.00 3.37 9.52
N LEU A 13 6.58 3.78 8.39
CA LEU A 13 6.21 5.04 7.75
C LEU A 13 4.76 5.02 7.26
N GLY A 14 4.34 3.91 6.65
CA GLY A 14 2.99 3.78 6.11
C GLY A 14 1.90 3.95 7.16
N ARG A 15 2.09 3.42 8.36
CA ARG A 15 1.13 3.57 9.47
C ARG A 15 0.93 5.03 9.87
N TYR A 16 2.03 5.79 9.95
CA TYR A 16 1.95 7.21 10.27
C TYR A 16 1.33 8.03 9.14
N LEU A 17 1.62 7.66 7.89
CA LEU A 17 0.96 8.28 6.73
C LEU A 17 -0.55 8.08 6.76
N ILE A 18 -1.00 6.87 7.08
CA ILE A 18 -2.43 6.60 7.25
C ILE A 18 -3.03 7.52 8.30
N ARG A 19 -2.41 7.61 9.47
CA ARG A 19 -2.89 8.48 10.55
C ARG A 19 -3.03 9.93 10.08
N ASP A 20 -1.96 10.47 9.53
CA ASP A 20 -1.90 11.90 9.22
C ASP A 20 -2.79 12.28 8.04
N LEU A 21 -2.80 11.46 6.99
CA LEU A 21 -3.61 11.74 5.81
C LEU A 21 -5.10 11.51 6.08
N SER A 22 -5.45 10.43 6.79
CA SER A 22 -6.84 10.19 7.19
C SER A 22 -7.35 11.31 8.10
N SER A 23 -6.54 11.77 9.03
CA SER A 23 -6.90 12.88 9.92
C SER A 23 -7.12 14.18 9.16
N ALA A 24 -6.41 14.37 8.05
CA ALA A 24 -6.56 15.55 7.20
C ALA A 24 -7.73 15.43 6.20
N GLY A 25 -8.46 14.32 6.20
CA GLY A 25 -9.58 14.11 5.30
C GLY A 25 -9.20 13.68 3.89
N VAL A 26 -7.96 13.25 3.67
CA VAL A 26 -7.50 12.77 2.37
C VAL A 26 -8.07 11.36 2.12
N PRO A 27 -8.75 11.12 0.99
CA PRO A 27 -9.23 9.78 0.68
C PRO A 27 -8.05 8.86 0.34
N LEU A 28 -7.96 7.73 1.05
CA LEU A 28 -6.83 6.81 0.94
C LEU A 28 -7.23 5.46 0.38
N ALA A 29 -6.34 4.91 -0.46
CA ALA A 29 -6.32 3.49 -0.79
C ALA A 29 -4.96 2.95 -0.34
N VAL A 30 -4.93 1.70 0.10
CA VAL A 30 -3.71 1.06 0.57
C VAL A 30 -3.51 -0.26 -0.17
N LEU A 31 -2.28 -0.50 -0.63
CA LEU A 31 -1.90 -1.76 -1.25
C LEU A 31 -1.29 -2.65 -0.18
N VAL A 32 -1.89 -3.81 0.07
CA VAL A 32 -1.53 -4.69 1.17
C VAL A 32 -1.39 -6.12 0.69
N ARG A 33 -0.39 -6.84 1.20
CA ARG A 33 -0.24 -8.27 1.00
C ARG A 33 -0.84 -9.02 2.19
N PRO A 34 -1.53 -10.15 1.96
CA PRO A 34 -1.96 -10.99 3.07
C PRO A 34 -0.74 -11.69 3.70
N THR A 35 -0.84 -12.05 4.96
CA THR A 35 0.13 -12.92 5.62
C THR A 35 -0.52 -14.27 5.87
N ARG A 36 0.28 -15.26 6.34
CA ARG A 36 -0.26 -16.58 6.69
C ARG A 36 -1.32 -16.52 7.79
N ARG A 37 -1.25 -15.50 8.66
CA ARG A 37 -2.11 -15.39 9.85
C ARG A 37 -3.24 -14.38 9.67
N MET A 38 -3.13 -13.47 8.72
CA MET A 38 -4.04 -12.35 8.61
C MET A 38 -4.38 -12.04 7.16
N THR A 39 -5.64 -11.75 6.91
CA THR A 39 -6.09 -11.18 5.63
C THR A 39 -5.65 -9.72 5.54
N VAL A 40 -5.74 -9.15 4.34
CA VAL A 40 -5.42 -7.73 4.14
C VAL A 40 -6.34 -6.83 4.97
N ASP A 41 -7.62 -7.16 5.05
CA ASP A 41 -8.57 -6.39 5.85
C ASP A 41 -8.24 -6.44 7.33
N GLN A 42 -7.89 -7.63 7.85
CA GLN A 42 -7.49 -7.77 9.25
C GLN A 42 -6.24 -6.94 9.57
N ARG A 43 -5.26 -6.91 8.66
CA ARG A 43 -4.04 -6.13 8.85
C ARG A 43 -4.33 -4.64 8.96
N ILE A 44 -5.20 -4.12 8.11
CA ILE A 44 -5.57 -2.71 8.13
C ILE A 44 -6.48 -2.38 9.31
N ASP A 45 -7.41 -3.27 9.65
CA ASP A 45 -8.29 -3.07 10.80
C ASP A 45 -7.51 -2.93 12.10
N MET A 46 -6.44 -3.70 12.28
CA MET A 46 -5.57 -3.57 13.45
C MET A 46 -4.92 -2.18 13.53
N ILE A 47 -4.43 -1.68 12.41
CA ILE A 47 -3.81 -0.36 12.36
C ILE A 47 -4.83 0.73 12.67
N MET A 48 -6.01 0.64 12.07
CA MET A 48 -7.07 1.62 12.26
C MET A 48 -7.59 1.62 13.71
N ALA A 49 -7.78 0.43 14.29
CA ALA A 49 -8.19 0.32 15.69
C ALA A 49 -7.16 0.94 16.64
N PHE A 50 -5.87 0.75 16.37
CA PHE A 50 -4.79 1.35 17.16
C PHE A 50 -4.89 2.89 17.13
N TRP A 51 -5.04 3.47 15.96
CA TRP A 51 -5.14 4.93 15.83
C TRP A 51 -6.42 5.48 16.40
N ASP A 52 -7.55 4.79 16.22
CA ASP A 52 -8.84 5.22 16.81
C ASP A 52 -8.72 5.33 18.32
N GLU A 53 -8.11 4.34 18.95
CA GLU A 53 -7.89 4.34 20.40
C GLU A 53 -6.96 5.47 20.84
N HIS A 54 -5.84 5.64 20.14
CA HIS A 54 -4.85 6.67 20.46
C HIS A 54 -5.38 8.09 20.29
N LEU A 55 -6.18 8.32 19.26
CA LEU A 55 -6.71 9.65 18.95
C LEU A 55 -8.03 9.94 19.64
N GLY A 56 -8.65 8.93 20.23
CA GLY A 56 -9.96 9.08 20.90
C GLY A 56 -11.09 9.36 19.92
N ARG A 57 -10.94 9.01 18.65
CA ARG A 57 -11.97 9.17 17.62
C ARG A 57 -11.76 8.17 16.51
N GLU A 58 -12.83 7.88 15.77
CA GLU A 58 -12.76 6.98 14.63
C GLU A 58 -12.28 7.72 13.37
N LEU A 59 -11.22 7.21 12.74
CA LEU A 59 -10.72 7.75 11.48
C LEU A 59 -11.49 7.14 10.29
N PRO A 60 -11.60 7.88 9.16
CA PRO A 60 -12.11 7.30 7.92
C PRO A 60 -11.28 6.08 7.51
N ARG A 61 -11.94 5.04 7.04
CA ARG A 61 -11.27 3.80 6.63
C ARG A 61 -10.74 3.91 5.20
N PRO A 62 -9.51 3.47 4.94
CA PRO A 62 -8.99 3.43 3.57
C PRO A 62 -9.64 2.32 2.76
N VAL A 63 -9.62 2.46 1.46
CA VAL A 63 -9.94 1.36 0.54
C VAL A 63 -8.76 0.40 0.54
N VAL A 64 -9.01 -0.88 0.80
CA VAL A 64 -7.97 -1.90 0.90
C VAL A 64 -7.89 -2.67 -0.41
N LEU A 65 -6.72 -2.60 -1.06
CA LEU A 65 -6.44 -3.34 -2.30
C LEU A 65 -5.43 -4.44 -1.97
N GLU A 66 -5.78 -5.67 -2.32
CA GLU A 66 -4.87 -6.80 -2.15
C GLU A 66 -3.95 -6.90 -3.34
N GLY A 67 -2.65 -6.73 -3.11
CA GLY A 67 -1.68 -6.77 -4.18
C GLY A 67 -0.24 -6.87 -3.71
N ASN A 68 0.69 -6.75 -4.66
CA ASN A 68 2.12 -6.91 -4.42
C ASN A 68 2.89 -6.07 -5.43
N ILE A 69 3.81 -5.22 -4.96
CA ILE A 69 4.63 -4.37 -5.84
C ILE A 69 5.55 -5.17 -6.78
N ASN A 70 5.80 -6.43 -6.46
CA ASN A 70 6.66 -7.30 -7.29
C ASN A 70 5.94 -7.92 -8.48
N GLU A 71 4.64 -7.70 -8.60
CA GLU A 71 3.82 -8.26 -9.67
C GLU A 71 3.36 -7.18 -10.64
N GLU A 72 3.04 -7.59 -11.87
CA GLU A 72 2.51 -6.68 -12.86
C GLU A 72 1.15 -6.13 -12.43
N ASN A 73 0.88 -4.89 -12.75
CA ASN A 73 -0.32 -4.17 -12.33
C ASN A 73 -0.52 -4.25 -10.81
N LEU A 74 0.59 -4.32 -10.05
CA LEU A 74 0.62 -4.43 -8.59
C LEU A 74 -0.14 -5.65 -8.05
N GLY A 75 -0.28 -6.70 -8.85
CA GLY A 75 -1.01 -7.92 -8.48
C GLY A 75 -2.51 -7.72 -8.29
N LEU A 76 -3.07 -6.61 -8.74
CA LEU A 76 -4.49 -6.32 -8.60
C LEU A 76 -5.31 -7.17 -9.58
N ASN A 77 -6.49 -7.61 -9.14
CA ASN A 77 -7.44 -8.25 -10.05
C ASN A 77 -8.03 -7.20 -11.00
N GLU A 78 -8.79 -7.66 -12.02
CA GLU A 78 -9.34 -6.75 -13.03
C GLU A 78 -10.25 -5.67 -12.43
N GLU A 79 -11.08 -6.02 -11.47
CA GLU A 79 -11.99 -5.09 -10.82
C GLU A 79 -11.24 -4.03 -10.01
N GLN A 80 -10.27 -4.45 -9.21
CA GLN A 80 -9.45 -3.55 -8.40
C GLN A 80 -8.56 -2.67 -9.28
N LEU A 81 -8.02 -3.22 -10.35
CA LEU A 81 -7.20 -2.46 -11.28
C LEU A 81 -8.03 -1.37 -11.97
N ALA A 82 -9.24 -1.69 -12.41
CA ALA A 82 -10.14 -0.73 -13.02
C ALA A 82 -10.49 0.39 -12.03
N TRP A 83 -10.82 0.02 -10.80
CA TRP A 83 -11.12 1.00 -9.75
C TRP A 83 -9.93 1.93 -9.50
N ALA A 84 -8.74 1.36 -9.35
CA ALA A 84 -7.53 2.14 -9.07
C ALA A 84 -7.19 3.09 -10.23
N THR A 85 -7.28 2.61 -11.45
CA THR A 85 -7.01 3.41 -12.64
C THR A 85 -7.95 4.62 -12.73
N GLU A 86 -9.20 4.43 -12.34
CA GLU A 86 -10.21 5.48 -12.39
C GLU A 86 -10.13 6.46 -11.23
N ASN A 87 -9.77 5.98 -10.03
CA ASN A 87 -9.93 6.75 -8.79
C ASN A 87 -8.63 7.24 -8.15
N VAL A 88 -7.50 6.59 -8.41
CA VAL A 88 -6.22 6.97 -7.81
C VAL A 88 -5.54 8.04 -8.66
N ASP A 89 -5.20 9.17 -8.06
CA ASP A 89 -4.48 10.23 -8.76
C ASP A 89 -3.06 10.46 -8.23
N ARG A 90 -2.71 9.88 -7.09
CA ARG A 90 -1.35 9.98 -6.52
C ARG A 90 -0.95 8.66 -5.86
N ILE A 91 0.34 8.37 -5.93
CA ILE A 91 0.91 7.19 -5.28
C ILE A 91 2.04 7.63 -4.35
N ILE A 92 1.98 7.17 -3.11
CA ILE A 92 3.06 7.32 -2.15
C ILE A 92 3.69 5.94 -1.97
N HIS A 93 4.88 5.77 -2.51
CA HIS A 93 5.56 4.48 -2.51
C HIS A 93 6.55 4.39 -1.35
N SER A 94 6.20 3.63 -0.32
CA SER A 94 7.08 3.38 0.82
C SER A 94 7.39 1.89 1.04
N ALA A 95 6.89 1.01 0.18
CA ALA A 95 7.17 -0.42 0.28
C ALA A 95 8.60 -0.71 -0.13
N ALA A 96 9.30 -1.50 0.68
CA ALA A 96 10.68 -1.93 0.41
C ALA A 96 10.99 -3.21 1.17
N SER A 97 12.03 -3.92 0.73
CA SER A 97 12.57 -5.06 1.46
C SER A 97 13.62 -4.61 2.45
N LEU A 98 13.62 -5.22 3.64
CA LEU A 98 14.66 -5.02 4.66
C LEU A 98 15.74 -6.10 4.60
N SER A 99 15.71 -6.99 3.61
CA SER A 99 16.75 -8.00 3.41
C SER A 99 18.00 -7.36 2.81
N PHE A 100 19.18 -7.77 3.31
CA PHE A 100 20.46 -7.24 2.87
C PHE A 100 21.44 -8.34 2.41
N TYR A 101 20.95 -9.57 2.21
CA TYR A 101 21.82 -10.73 2.04
C TYR A 101 22.05 -11.17 0.61
N SER A 102 21.41 -10.57 -0.37
CA SER A 102 21.54 -10.97 -1.77
C SER A 102 21.82 -9.80 -2.68
N THR A 103 22.65 -10.03 -3.71
CA THR A 103 22.92 -9.09 -4.80
C THR A 103 22.22 -9.48 -6.09
N SER A 104 21.50 -10.62 -6.10
CA SER A 104 20.76 -11.07 -7.27
C SER A 104 19.55 -10.17 -7.52
N HIS A 105 19.32 -9.81 -8.80
CA HIS A 105 18.18 -9.00 -9.21
C HIS A 105 16.84 -9.71 -9.05
N GLU A 106 16.82 -11.02 -8.94
CA GLU A 106 15.61 -11.82 -8.77
C GLU A 106 15.29 -12.06 -7.30
N CYS A 107 16.23 -11.74 -6.40
CA CYS A 107 16.09 -11.93 -4.96
C CYS A 107 16.01 -10.59 -4.24
N GLU A 108 15.58 -10.63 -2.97
CA GLU A 108 15.62 -9.44 -2.14
C GLU A 108 17.07 -9.11 -1.73
N PRO A 109 17.41 -7.82 -1.55
CA PRO A 109 16.51 -6.65 -1.58
C PRO A 109 16.25 -6.07 -2.98
N TRP A 110 16.96 -6.52 -3.99
CA TRP A 110 16.86 -5.94 -5.34
C TRP A 110 15.45 -6.06 -5.90
N ARG A 111 14.83 -7.23 -5.75
CA ARG A 111 13.50 -7.51 -6.29
C ARG A 111 12.47 -6.46 -5.89
N SER A 112 12.36 -6.15 -4.59
CA SER A 112 11.41 -5.15 -4.11
C SER A 112 11.92 -3.72 -4.28
N ASN A 113 13.20 -3.47 -3.98
CA ASN A 113 13.71 -2.11 -3.91
C ASN A 113 14.03 -1.49 -5.28
N VAL A 114 14.25 -2.32 -6.29
CA VAL A 114 14.46 -1.86 -7.67
C VAL A 114 13.34 -2.36 -8.57
N GLY A 115 13.12 -3.68 -8.61
CA GLY A 115 12.07 -4.27 -9.43
C GLY A 115 10.67 -3.79 -9.06
N GLY A 116 10.38 -3.71 -7.76
CA GLY A 116 9.10 -3.20 -7.26
C GLY A 116 8.87 -1.74 -7.65
N VAL A 117 9.89 -0.89 -7.57
CA VAL A 117 9.79 0.50 -8.01
C VAL A 117 9.44 0.59 -9.49
N LYS A 118 10.06 -0.25 -10.33
CA LYS A 118 9.75 -0.31 -11.76
C LYS A 118 8.29 -0.69 -12.00
N LYS A 119 7.76 -1.66 -11.25
CA LYS A 119 6.36 -2.07 -11.36
C LYS A 119 5.41 -0.95 -10.98
N VAL A 120 5.72 -0.20 -9.92
CA VAL A 120 4.92 0.97 -9.51
C VAL A 120 4.95 2.06 -10.58
N LEU A 121 6.12 2.34 -11.16
CA LEU A 121 6.23 3.33 -12.24
C LEU A 121 5.46 2.91 -13.48
N ASP A 122 5.50 1.63 -13.85
CA ASP A 122 4.73 1.12 -14.97
C ASP A 122 3.22 1.27 -14.72
N PHE A 123 2.77 0.99 -13.50
CA PHE A 123 1.38 1.21 -13.12
C PHE A 123 0.98 2.69 -13.26
N CYS A 124 1.83 3.62 -12.83
CA CYS A 124 1.58 5.06 -12.97
C CYS A 124 1.37 5.49 -14.41
N LYS A 125 2.08 4.87 -15.36
CA LYS A 125 1.97 5.19 -16.78
C LYS A 125 0.65 4.71 -17.39
N THR A 126 0.05 3.68 -16.83
CA THR A 126 -1.22 3.12 -17.33
C THR A 126 -2.43 3.74 -16.65
N ALA A 127 -2.24 4.34 -15.50
CA ALA A 127 -3.30 5.01 -14.73
C ALA A 127 -3.36 6.55 -14.99
#